data_8f50996abb3d168fa43e6857e782806a
#
_entry.id   8f50996abb3d168fa43e6857e782806a
#
_cell.length_a   1.000
_cell.length_b   1.000
_cell.length_c   1.000
_cell.angle_alpha   90.00
_cell.angle_beta   90.00
_cell.angle_gamma   90.00
#
_symmetry.space_group_name_H-M   'P 1'
#
loop_
_entity.id
_entity.type
_entity.pdbx_description
1 polymer ?
#
loop_
_entity_poly.entity_id
_entity_poly.type
_entity_poly.pdbx_seq_one_letter_code
_entity_poly.pdbx_strand_id
1 'polypeptide(L)'
;MNEVLMSPLDAVFWAWTRSSHPRDLAAAVNAAIAGSKGKLAQVAFETVFTSQGHPFDYIKPRSTLASDRQSVDGVEFLRLTDADGRWVLVAFPTRHPGVYHLVSGLPMTHPRWKRVERWISTARNVSRCFLNHDDFASIGDRLSEFGDVEVVKVTARVVKDGSSVNRGFPVRARGLRPSHLDEISEVESLGAAVRTIRLHVTDTMDIHVRRIAGATFYSGDFKLFQEQVLTRLEDATAARRTLLTGRQRQSREPVRAVTVYLGEPLMQSGDDTAAILELVQGMADVSMAVFHRNPYLHFTVTDESDGSNFDVMVTKADAIDIYPGYRASATALARVAQRLGERFGALAIGDAGPVERVSLDDLVASEG
;
A
#
# COMPACT_ATOMS: atom_id res chain seq x y z
N MET A 1 -24.90 -22.72 23.64
CA MET A 1 -24.29 -22.11 22.41
C MET A 1 -24.09 -20.65 22.76
N ASN A 2 -22.87 -20.26 23.13
CA ASN A 2 -22.58 -18.86 23.49
C ASN A 2 -22.88 -17.99 22.26
N GLU A 3 -23.82 -17.05 22.38
CA GLU A 3 -24.00 -15.99 21.39
C GLU A 3 -22.68 -15.21 21.28
N VAL A 4 -21.97 -15.45 20.23
CA VAL A 4 -20.75 -14.72 19.95
C VAL A 4 -21.16 -13.29 19.57
N LEU A 5 -20.80 -12.35 20.43
CA LEU A 5 -21.14 -10.94 20.32
C LEU A 5 -20.55 -10.36 19.02
N MET A 6 -21.44 -9.89 18.16
CA MET A 6 -21.08 -9.03 17.03
C MET A 6 -20.61 -7.66 17.55
N SER A 7 -19.73 -6.99 16.83
CA SER A 7 -19.47 -5.58 17.13
C SER A 7 -20.76 -4.75 16.95
N PRO A 8 -20.92 -3.62 17.65
CA PRO A 8 -22.10 -2.77 17.50
C PRO A 8 -22.34 -2.35 16.04
N LEU A 9 -21.28 -2.05 15.29
CA LEU A 9 -21.38 -1.67 13.88
C LEU A 9 -21.76 -2.86 12.99
N ASP A 10 -21.18 -4.04 13.23
CA ASP A 10 -21.57 -5.26 12.51
C ASP A 10 -23.05 -5.61 12.74
N ALA A 11 -23.57 -5.37 13.94
CA ALA A 11 -24.98 -5.56 14.23
C ALA A 11 -25.88 -4.60 13.42
N VAL A 12 -25.49 -3.33 13.29
CA VAL A 12 -26.18 -2.35 12.43
C VAL A 12 -26.13 -2.79 10.97
N PHE A 13 -24.96 -3.13 10.45
CA PHE A 13 -24.81 -3.61 9.07
C PHE A 13 -25.61 -4.90 8.81
N TRP A 14 -25.62 -5.81 9.78
CA TRP A 14 -26.39 -7.04 9.66
C TRP A 14 -27.90 -6.77 9.60
N ALA A 15 -28.38 -5.79 10.37
CA ALA A 15 -29.79 -5.36 10.32
C ALA A 15 -30.11 -4.69 8.98
N TRP A 16 -29.20 -3.91 8.42
CA TRP A 16 -29.40 -3.22 7.14
C TRP A 16 -29.61 -4.17 5.96
N THR A 17 -29.05 -5.36 6.00
CA THR A 17 -29.29 -6.36 4.93
C THR A 17 -30.76 -6.81 4.87
N ARG A 18 -31.56 -6.49 5.88
CA ARG A 18 -32.98 -6.87 5.99
C ARG A 18 -33.94 -5.69 5.90
N SER A 19 -33.44 -4.47 5.73
CA SER A 19 -34.24 -3.25 5.73
C SER A 19 -34.22 -2.56 4.36
N SER A 20 -35.26 -1.79 4.07
CA SER A 20 -35.39 -0.97 2.86
C SER A 20 -34.95 0.49 3.06
N HIS A 21 -34.33 0.82 4.18
CA HIS A 21 -33.93 2.20 4.48
C HIS A 21 -32.64 2.59 3.73
N PRO A 22 -32.45 3.90 3.41
CA PRO A 22 -31.22 4.40 2.81
C PRO A 22 -29.98 4.00 3.61
N ARG A 23 -28.89 3.65 2.91
CA ARG A 23 -27.64 3.20 3.52
C ARG A 23 -26.70 4.38 3.63
N ASP A 24 -26.84 5.12 4.71
CA ASP A 24 -25.94 6.20 5.06
C ASP A 24 -24.88 5.67 6.05
N LEU A 25 -23.62 5.71 5.63
CA LEU A 25 -22.50 5.27 6.45
C LEU A 25 -22.38 6.06 7.76
N ALA A 26 -22.61 7.37 7.71
CA ALA A 26 -22.56 8.20 8.91
C ALA A 26 -23.69 7.83 9.88
N ALA A 27 -24.91 7.58 9.36
CA ALA A 27 -26.02 7.12 10.16
C ALA A 27 -25.72 5.76 10.82
N ALA A 28 -25.10 4.82 10.11
CA ALA A 28 -24.70 3.53 10.67
C ALA A 28 -23.70 3.65 11.81
N VAL A 29 -22.65 4.43 11.59
CA VAL A 29 -21.60 4.63 12.60
C VAL A 29 -22.17 5.35 13.82
N ASN A 30 -22.97 6.41 13.62
CA ASN A 30 -23.61 7.14 14.71
C ASN A 30 -24.58 6.24 15.51
N ALA A 31 -25.37 5.40 14.83
CA ALA A 31 -26.22 4.42 15.50
C ALA A 31 -25.40 3.40 16.31
N ALA A 32 -24.29 2.94 15.79
CA ALA A 32 -23.38 2.04 16.50
C ALA A 32 -22.75 2.71 17.73
N ILE A 33 -22.33 3.98 17.61
CA ILE A 33 -21.80 4.77 18.73
C ILE A 33 -22.87 4.93 19.81
N ALA A 34 -24.09 5.31 19.45
CA ALA A 34 -25.21 5.47 20.38
C ALA A 34 -25.55 4.14 21.08
N GLY A 35 -25.61 3.03 20.33
CA GLY A 35 -25.88 1.69 20.85
C GLY A 35 -24.79 1.14 21.76
N SER A 36 -23.56 1.62 21.61
CA SER A 36 -22.39 1.19 22.41
C SER A 36 -22.16 2.04 23.67
N LYS A 37 -23.07 2.93 24.01
CA LYS A 37 -22.92 3.92 25.10
C LYS A 37 -21.64 4.74 24.97
N GLY A 38 -21.29 5.15 23.76
CA GLY A 38 -20.08 5.93 23.45
C GLY A 38 -18.78 5.12 23.42
N LYS A 39 -18.84 3.80 23.54
CA LYS A 39 -17.65 2.92 23.56
C LYS A 39 -17.38 2.20 22.23
N LEU A 40 -17.76 2.79 21.10
CA LEU A 40 -17.34 2.25 19.81
C LEU A 40 -15.80 2.37 19.71
N ALA A 41 -15.12 1.24 19.78
CA ALA A 41 -13.68 1.24 19.97
C ALA A 41 -12.93 1.77 18.74
N GLN A 42 -13.37 1.42 17.54
CA GLN A 42 -12.69 1.76 16.28
C GLN A 42 -13.57 1.41 15.09
N VAL A 43 -13.54 2.22 14.04
CA VAL A 43 -14.07 1.85 12.74
C VAL A 43 -12.94 1.90 11.72
N ALA A 44 -12.69 0.79 11.08
CA ALA A 44 -11.60 0.65 10.12
C ALA A 44 -12.10 0.73 8.69
N PHE A 45 -11.35 1.47 7.88
CA PHE A 45 -11.62 1.71 6.46
C PHE A 45 -10.41 1.31 5.63
N GLU A 46 -10.66 0.71 4.49
CA GLU A 46 -9.68 0.45 3.45
C GLU A 46 -10.24 0.93 2.13
N THR A 47 -9.56 1.86 1.46
CA THR A 47 -9.98 2.34 0.14
C THR A 47 -9.34 1.47 -0.94
N VAL A 48 -10.16 0.90 -1.79
CA VAL A 48 -9.72 0.00 -2.87
C VAL A 48 -10.22 0.49 -4.22
N PHE A 49 -9.49 0.13 -5.26
CA PHE A 49 -9.87 0.34 -6.64
C PHE A 49 -10.10 -0.99 -7.36
N THR A 50 -11.15 -1.05 -8.18
CA THR A 50 -11.39 -2.15 -9.11
C THR A 50 -11.46 -1.61 -10.53
N SER A 51 -10.73 -2.24 -11.44
CA SER A 51 -10.77 -1.86 -12.86
C SER A 51 -12.05 -2.32 -13.57
N GLN A 52 -12.69 -3.36 -13.04
CA GLN A 52 -13.92 -3.96 -13.55
C GLN A 52 -14.70 -4.57 -12.40
N GLY A 53 -16.03 -4.55 -12.49
CA GLY A 53 -16.90 -5.19 -11.51
C GLY A 53 -16.82 -4.58 -10.11
N HIS A 54 -17.23 -5.37 -9.14
CA HIS A 54 -17.29 -4.98 -7.74
C HIS A 54 -16.17 -5.66 -6.93
N PRO A 55 -15.65 -5.08 -5.83
CA PRO A 55 -14.58 -5.69 -5.02
C PRO A 55 -14.87 -7.14 -4.61
N PHE A 56 -16.12 -7.46 -4.23
CA PHE A 56 -16.51 -8.80 -3.79
C PHE A 56 -16.68 -9.82 -4.93
N ASP A 57 -16.55 -9.43 -6.19
CA ASP A 57 -16.40 -10.39 -7.29
C ASP A 57 -15.04 -11.09 -7.22
N TYR A 58 -14.05 -10.43 -6.65
CA TYR A 58 -12.64 -10.84 -6.59
C TYR A 58 -12.16 -11.16 -5.18
N ILE A 59 -12.71 -10.50 -4.15
CA ILE A 59 -12.41 -10.80 -2.74
C ILE A 59 -13.25 -12.00 -2.34
N LYS A 60 -12.63 -13.19 -2.40
CA LYS A 60 -13.31 -14.44 -2.07
C LYS A 60 -12.81 -14.98 -0.73
N PRO A 61 -13.70 -15.12 0.27
CA PRO A 61 -13.38 -15.87 1.47
C PRO A 61 -13.00 -17.31 1.13
N ARG A 62 -12.14 -17.91 1.92
CA ARG A 62 -11.85 -19.35 1.77
C ARG A 62 -13.09 -20.18 2.10
N SER A 63 -13.20 -21.37 1.52
CA SER A 63 -14.33 -22.29 1.64
C SER A 63 -14.72 -22.73 3.08
N THR A 64 -13.84 -22.48 4.06
CA THR A 64 -14.08 -22.75 5.48
C THR A 64 -14.94 -21.69 6.17
N LEU A 65 -15.25 -20.58 5.50
CA LEU A 65 -16.10 -19.52 6.01
C LEU A 65 -17.45 -19.60 5.32
N ALA A 66 -18.53 -19.73 6.11
CA ALA A 66 -19.85 -19.50 5.58
C ALA A 66 -19.96 -18.02 5.20
N SER A 67 -20.22 -17.75 3.93
CA SER A 67 -20.35 -16.39 3.42
C SER A 67 -21.60 -16.25 2.59
N ASP A 68 -22.27 -15.11 2.75
CA ASP A 68 -23.44 -14.72 1.98
C ASP A 68 -23.29 -13.26 1.55
N ARG A 69 -23.48 -13.01 0.25
CA ARG A 69 -23.35 -11.69 -0.36
C ARG A 69 -24.72 -11.14 -0.67
N GLN A 70 -24.93 -9.89 -0.31
CA GLN A 70 -26.13 -9.14 -0.60
C GLN A 70 -25.78 -7.77 -1.14
N SER A 71 -26.56 -7.30 -2.11
CA SER A 71 -26.45 -5.95 -2.67
C SER A 71 -27.73 -5.20 -2.42
N VAL A 72 -27.63 -4.00 -1.86
CA VAL A 72 -28.78 -3.15 -1.58
C VAL A 72 -28.40 -1.69 -1.83
N ASP A 73 -29.09 -1.04 -2.76
CA ASP A 73 -28.88 0.36 -3.15
C ASP A 73 -27.42 0.69 -3.53
N GLY A 74 -26.74 -0.25 -4.22
CA GLY A 74 -25.35 -0.09 -4.63
C GLY A 74 -24.30 -0.36 -3.54
N VAL A 75 -24.74 -0.53 -2.28
CA VAL A 75 -23.87 -0.97 -1.18
C VAL A 75 -23.89 -2.49 -1.13
N GLU A 76 -22.73 -3.09 -1.05
CA GLU A 76 -22.61 -4.55 -0.97
C GLU A 76 -22.14 -4.99 0.41
N PHE A 77 -22.77 -6.05 0.88
CA PHE A 77 -22.54 -6.67 2.18
C PHE A 77 -22.05 -8.09 1.99
N LEU A 78 -20.91 -8.38 2.57
CA LEU A 78 -20.38 -9.75 2.68
C LEU A 78 -20.53 -10.19 4.14
N ARG A 79 -21.57 -10.99 4.39
CA ARG A 79 -21.83 -11.56 5.72
C ARG A 79 -20.96 -12.79 5.91
N LEU A 80 -20.26 -12.85 7.01
CA LEU A 80 -19.27 -13.87 7.30
C LEU A 80 -19.57 -14.53 8.64
N THR A 81 -19.44 -15.85 8.68
CA THR A 81 -19.59 -16.63 9.91
C THR A 81 -18.38 -17.55 10.04
N ASP A 82 -17.68 -17.48 11.16
CA ASP A 82 -16.60 -18.38 11.53
C ASP A 82 -16.83 -18.96 12.94
N ALA A 83 -15.88 -19.71 13.46
CA ALA A 83 -15.97 -20.31 14.79
C ALA A 83 -16.13 -19.26 15.92
N ASP A 84 -15.59 -18.06 15.68
CA ASP A 84 -15.62 -16.95 16.64
C ASP A 84 -16.84 -16.04 16.49
N GLY A 85 -17.75 -16.35 15.53
CA GLY A 85 -19.02 -15.69 15.38
C GLY A 85 -19.27 -15.02 14.04
N ARG A 86 -20.21 -14.09 14.04
CA ARG A 86 -20.72 -13.39 12.86
C ARG A 86 -20.09 -12.00 12.75
N TRP A 87 -19.80 -11.57 11.54
CA TRP A 87 -19.32 -10.24 11.23
C TRP A 87 -19.63 -9.87 9.78
N VAL A 88 -19.48 -8.60 9.44
CA VAL A 88 -19.84 -8.10 8.12
C VAL A 88 -18.67 -7.28 7.56
N LEU A 89 -18.36 -7.51 6.30
CA LEU A 89 -17.53 -6.60 5.52
C LEU A 89 -18.45 -5.90 4.52
N VAL A 90 -18.43 -4.57 4.52
CA VAL A 90 -19.29 -3.76 3.66
C VAL A 90 -18.43 -3.01 2.67
N ALA A 91 -18.88 -2.96 1.41
CA ALA A 91 -18.25 -2.14 0.39
C ALA A 91 -19.21 -1.01 0.01
N PHE A 92 -18.83 0.21 0.37
CA PHE A 92 -19.51 1.43 -0.02
C PHE A 92 -18.92 1.98 -1.31
N PRO A 93 -19.72 2.21 -2.36
CA PRO A 93 -19.25 2.93 -3.54
C PRO A 93 -18.92 4.37 -3.16
N THR A 94 -17.88 4.91 -3.80
CA THR A 94 -17.53 6.33 -3.65
C THR A 94 -18.07 7.12 -4.83
N ARG A 95 -17.85 8.43 -4.85
CA ARG A 95 -18.19 9.29 -6.00
C ARG A 95 -17.35 8.98 -7.25
N HIS A 96 -16.24 8.25 -7.11
CA HIS A 96 -15.38 7.85 -8.22
C HIS A 96 -15.69 6.42 -8.68
N PRO A 97 -16.05 6.20 -9.95
CA PRO A 97 -16.32 4.87 -10.48
C PRO A 97 -15.15 3.91 -10.23
N GLY A 98 -15.46 2.73 -9.71
CA GLY A 98 -14.47 1.70 -9.39
C GLY A 98 -13.73 1.89 -8.06
N VAL A 99 -13.96 2.99 -7.35
CA VAL A 99 -13.38 3.21 -6.01
C VAL A 99 -14.41 2.88 -4.93
N TYR A 100 -13.99 2.12 -3.93
CA TYR A 100 -14.86 1.67 -2.84
C TYR A 100 -14.16 1.81 -1.49
N HIS A 101 -14.94 2.12 -0.46
CA HIS A 101 -14.51 1.98 0.93
C HIS A 101 -14.97 0.63 1.48
N LEU A 102 -14.03 -0.23 1.86
CA LEU A 102 -14.31 -1.44 2.62
C LEU A 102 -14.33 -1.10 4.10
N VAL A 103 -15.41 -1.47 4.77
CA VAL A 103 -15.68 -1.11 6.17
C VAL A 103 -16.05 -2.35 6.97
N SER A 104 -15.56 -2.44 8.19
CA SER A 104 -16.01 -3.42 9.19
C SER A 104 -15.94 -2.80 10.59
N GLY A 105 -16.81 -3.24 11.46
CA GLY A 105 -16.81 -2.87 12.88
C GLY A 105 -15.68 -3.49 13.70
N LEU A 106 -14.76 -4.18 13.06
CA LEU A 106 -13.62 -4.82 13.71
C LEU A 106 -12.40 -3.90 13.71
N PRO A 107 -11.65 -3.83 14.81
CA PRO A 107 -10.40 -3.08 14.83
C PRO A 107 -9.37 -3.69 13.86
N MET A 108 -8.51 -2.85 13.28
CA MET A 108 -7.46 -3.27 12.33
C MET A 108 -6.51 -4.33 12.88
N THR A 109 -6.32 -4.35 14.20
CA THR A 109 -5.48 -5.35 14.87
C THR A 109 -6.16 -6.71 15.00
N HIS A 110 -7.47 -6.79 14.75
CA HIS A 110 -8.22 -8.02 14.87
C HIS A 110 -7.79 -9.05 13.82
N PRO A 111 -7.64 -10.35 14.17
CA PRO A 111 -7.23 -11.38 13.21
C PRO A 111 -8.11 -11.49 11.96
N ARG A 112 -9.41 -11.22 12.08
CA ARG A 112 -10.34 -11.19 10.94
C ARG A 112 -9.99 -10.08 9.95
N TRP A 113 -9.59 -8.89 10.43
CA TRP A 113 -9.16 -7.80 9.54
C TRP A 113 -7.87 -8.16 8.78
N LYS A 114 -6.93 -8.83 9.41
CA LYS A 114 -5.73 -9.35 8.72
C LYS A 114 -6.08 -10.37 7.62
N ARG A 115 -7.18 -11.12 7.78
CA ARG A 115 -7.70 -11.98 6.71
C ARG A 115 -8.22 -11.13 5.54
N VAL A 116 -8.99 -10.06 5.82
CA VAL A 116 -9.46 -9.10 4.79
C VAL A 116 -8.28 -8.51 4.02
N GLU A 117 -7.26 -8.01 4.70
CA GLU A 117 -6.04 -7.49 4.06
C GLU A 117 -5.39 -8.53 3.13
N ARG A 118 -5.33 -9.78 3.56
CA ARG A 118 -4.81 -10.87 2.74
C ARG A 118 -5.70 -11.13 1.52
N TRP A 119 -7.01 -11.14 1.68
CA TRP A 119 -7.93 -11.31 0.55
C TRP A 119 -7.79 -10.19 -0.46
N ILE A 120 -7.74 -8.94 -0.02
CA ILE A 120 -7.50 -7.79 -0.89
C ILE A 120 -6.15 -7.95 -1.60
N SER A 121 -5.09 -8.32 -0.87
CA SER A 121 -3.75 -8.44 -1.44
C SER A 121 -3.61 -9.59 -2.46
N THR A 122 -4.47 -10.59 -2.42
CA THR A 122 -4.48 -11.73 -3.34
C THR A 122 -5.58 -11.65 -4.40
N ALA A 123 -6.53 -10.71 -4.24
CA ALA A 123 -7.62 -10.55 -5.20
C ALA A 123 -7.09 -10.00 -6.53
N ARG A 124 -7.58 -10.59 -7.62
CA ARG A 124 -7.37 -10.05 -8.97
C ARG A 124 -8.24 -8.81 -9.14
N ASN A 125 -7.78 -7.85 -9.91
CA ASN A 125 -8.53 -6.63 -10.25
C ASN A 125 -8.91 -5.75 -9.04
N VAL A 126 -8.43 -6.04 -7.84
CA VAL A 126 -8.56 -5.17 -6.66
C VAL A 126 -7.18 -4.65 -6.28
N SER A 127 -7.05 -3.36 -6.23
CA SER A 127 -5.80 -2.69 -5.89
C SER A 127 -5.99 -1.73 -4.74
N ARG A 128 -5.00 -1.65 -3.86
CA ARG A 128 -4.90 -0.60 -2.84
C ARG A 128 -4.03 0.52 -3.37
N CYS A 129 -4.44 1.76 -3.18
CA CYS A 129 -3.60 2.92 -3.44
C CYS A 129 -2.57 3.06 -2.32
N PHE A 130 -1.55 3.85 -2.55
CA PHE A 130 -0.65 4.33 -1.51
C PHE A 130 -0.67 5.85 -1.47
N LEU A 131 -0.47 6.40 -0.28
CA LEU A 131 -0.38 7.83 -0.04
C LEU A 131 1.11 8.24 0.01
N ASN A 132 1.43 9.39 -0.54
CA ASN A 132 2.72 10.06 -0.38
C ASN A 132 2.66 11.10 0.76
N HIS A 133 3.74 11.85 0.96
CA HIS A 133 3.80 12.88 2.00
C HIS A 133 2.79 14.00 1.77
N ASP A 134 2.59 14.44 0.52
CA ASP A 134 1.62 15.48 0.16
C ASP A 134 0.17 15.06 0.47
N ASP A 135 -0.16 13.78 0.28
CA ASP A 135 -1.49 13.27 0.64
C ASP A 135 -1.72 13.36 2.14
N PHE A 136 -0.71 12.99 2.96
CA PHE A 136 -0.81 13.11 4.43
C PHE A 136 -0.89 14.57 4.87
N ALA A 137 -0.06 15.45 4.30
CA ALA A 137 -0.10 16.89 4.56
C ALA A 137 -1.47 17.47 4.21
N SER A 138 -1.98 17.18 3.01
CA SER A 138 -3.29 17.67 2.56
C SER A 138 -4.47 17.17 3.41
N ILE A 139 -4.38 16.00 4.01
CA ILE A 139 -5.39 15.53 4.98
C ILE A 139 -5.31 16.39 6.25
N GLY A 140 -4.11 16.62 6.77
CA GLY A 140 -3.90 17.45 7.96
C GLY A 140 -4.33 18.90 7.74
N ASP A 141 -3.98 19.50 6.60
CA ASP A 141 -4.35 20.88 6.25
C ASP A 141 -5.87 21.08 6.23
N ARG A 142 -6.60 20.14 5.63
CA ARG A 142 -8.07 20.20 5.63
C ARG A 142 -8.66 20.07 7.02
N LEU A 143 -8.06 19.25 7.86
CA LEU A 143 -8.51 19.08 9.24
C LEU A 143 -8.20 20.30 10.08
N SER A 144 -7.15 21.06 9.76
CA SER A 144 -6.78 22.28 10.48
C SER A 144 -7.81 23.43 10.35
N GLU A 145 -8.73 23.32 9.37
CA GLU A 145 -9.88 24.24 9.26
C GLU A 145 -10.89 24.06 10.40
N PHE A 146 -10.85 22.93 11.11
CA PHE A 146 -11.83 22.53 12.13
C PHE A 146 -11.24 22.45 13.55
N GLY A 147 -9.94 22.63 13.70
CA GLY A 147 -9.24 22.62 14.99
C GLY A 147 -7.75 22.40 14.84
N ASP A 148 -7.00 22.59 15.91
CA ASP A 148 -5.57 22.34 15.90
C ASP A 148 -5.28 20.85 15.65
N VAL A 149 -4.45 20.56 14.65
CA VAL A 149 -4.08 19.20 14.26
C VAL A 149 -2.75 18.82 14.89
N GLU A 150 -2.80 17.97 15.90
CA GLU A 150 -1.64 17.46 16.63
C GLU A 150 -1.29 16.02 16.18
N VAL A 151 0.00 15.73 16.03
CA VAL A 151 0.46 14.36 15.80
C VAL A 151 0.56 13.61 17.12
N VAL A 152 -0.20 12.53 17.27
CA VAL A 152 -0.14 11.62 18.41
C VAL A 152 0.93 10.57 18.23
N LYS A 153 1.06 10.07 17.00
CA LYS A 153 2.04 9.03 16.66
C LYS A 153 2.30 9.05 15.16
N VAL A 154 3.56 8.88 14.78
CA VAL A 154 3.95 8.60 13.40
C VAL A 154 4.80 7.33 13.35
N THR A 155 4.63 6.53 12.31
CA THR A 155 5.56 5.48 11.94
C THR A 155 6.03 5.71 10.52
N ALA A 156 7.31 5.58 10.30
CA ALA A 156 7.90 5.74 8.98
C ALA A 156 8.97 4.67 8.73
N ARG A 157 9.41 4.57 7.49
CA ARG A 157 10.48 3.66 7.11
C ARG A 157 11.52 4.43 6.31
N VAL A 158 12.76 4.38 6.74
CA VAL A 158 13.90 4.95 6.01
C VAL A 158 14.06 4.18 4.71
N VAL A 159 14.10 4.89 3.59
CA VAL A 159 14.15 4.25 2.25
C VAL A 159 15.51 3.56 2.04
N LYS A 160 16.60 4.18 2.50
CA LYS A 160 17.96 3.72 2.25
C LYS A 160 18.30 2.36 2.89
N ASP A 161 17.90 2.13 4.13
CA ASP A 161 18.30 0.96 4.92
C ASP A 161 17.11 0.13 5.45
N GLY A 162 15.89 0.62 5.21
CA GLY A 162 14.67 -0.04 5.66
C GLY A 162 14.44 0.04 7.17
N SER A 163 15.23 0.83 7.91
CA SER A 163 15.03 1.03 9.33
C SER A 163 13.67 1.68 9.61
N SER A 164 13.11 1.39 10.79
CA SER A 164 11.80 1.89 11.19
C SER A 164 11.95 3.09 12.11
N VAL A 165 11.30 4.18 11.77
CA VAL A 165 11.09 5.34 12.64
C VAL A 165 9.74 5.18 13.32
N ASN A 166 9.71 5.28 14.64
CA ASN A 166 8.48 5.19 15.42
C ASN A 166 8.52 6.28 16.50
N ARG A 167 7.75 7.34 16.30
CA ARG A 167 7.66 8.49 17.22
C ARG A 167 6.26 8.57 17.77
N GLY A 168 6.15 8.61 19.08
CA GLY A 168 4.87 8.74 19.78
C GLY A 168 4.93 9.86 20.79
N PHE A 169 3.89 10.64 20.89
CA PHE A 169 3.77 11.79 21.77
C PHE A 169 2.75 11.47 22.87
N PRO A 170 3.14 11.46 24.14
CA PRO A 170 2.26 11.05 25.23
C PRO A 170 1.07 12.00 25.39
N VAL A 171 -0.01 11.50 25.99
CA VAL A 171 -1.24 12.28 26.23
C VAL A 171 -0.95 13.56 27.02
N ARG A 172 0.01 13.52 27.96
CA ARG A 172 0.43 14.69 28.77
C ARG A 172 1.10 15.81 27.97
N ALA A 173 1.53 15.50 26.73
CA ALA A 173 2.09 16.49 25.81
C ALA A 173 1.03 17.16 24.93
N ARG A 174 -0.26 17.00 25.24
CA ARG A 174 -1.36 17.67 24.52
C ARG A 174 -1.13 19.19 24.56
N GLY A 175 -1.25 19.85 23.39
CA GLY A 175 -0.92 21.26 23.22
C GLY A 175 0.59 21.56 23.03
N LEU A 176 1.46 20.54 23.20
CA LEU A 176 2.91 20.63 22.92
C LEU A 176 3.36 19.62 21.86
N ARG A 177 2.42 18.93 21.25
CA ARG A 177 2.71 17.98 20.17
C ARG A 177 3.02 18.73 18.88
N PRO A 178 3.88 18.15 18.01
CA PRO A 178 4.17 18.75 16.73
C PRO A 178 2.91 18.82 15.85
N SER A 179 2.87 19.80 14.97
CA SER A 179 1.89 19.83 13.88
C SER A 179 2.15 18.68 12.90
N HIS A 180 1.16 18.36 12.08
CA HIS A 180 1.31 17.34 11.04
C HIS A 180 2.39 17.71 10.01
N LEU A 181 2.51 19.00 9.66
CA LEU A 181 3.51 19.49 8.70
C LEU A 181 4.92 19.37 9.25
N ASP A 182 5.16 19.78 10.49
CA ASP A 182 6.48 19.70 11.13
C ASP A 182 6.94 18.24 11.19
N GLU A 183 6.06 17.33 11.60
CA GLU A 183 6.40 15.92 11.76
C GLU A 183 6.63 15.23 10.42
N ILE A 184 5.84 15.53 9.37
CA ILE A 184 6.04 14.99 8.02
C ILE A 184 7.37 15.51 7.46
N SER A 185 7.68 16.80 7.60
CA SER A 185 8.95 17.40 7.14
C SER A 185 10.15 16.77 7.84
N GLU A 186 10.04 16.52 9.15
CA GLU A 186 11.12 15.85 9.88
C GLU A 186 11.32 14.41 9.42
N VAL A 187 10.25 13.66 9.20
CA VAL A 187 10.33 12.29 8.64
C VAL A 187 10.99 12.31 7.25
N GLU A 188 10.63 13.28 6.42
CA GLU A 188 11.18 13.45 5.08
C GLU A 188 12.68 13.80 5.11
N SER A 189 13.10 14.68 6.03
CA SER A 189 14.52 15.04 6.22
C SER A 189 15.39 13.85 6.60
N LEU A 190 14.82 12.81 7.19
CA LEU A 190 15.48 11.54 7.50
C LEU A 190 15.57 10.59 6.28
N GLY A 191 15.07 11.00 5.11
CA GLY A 191 14.92 10.13 3.95
C GLY A 191 13.94 8.98 4.19
N ALA A 192 12.95 9.19 5.06
CA ALA A 192 11.99 8.19 5.44
C ALA A 192 10.61 8.47 4.82
N ALA A 193 9.85 7.42 4.56
CA ALA A 193 8.49 7.50 4.06
C ALA A 193 7.49 7.19 5.18
N VAL A 194 6.55 8.09 5.41
CA VAL A 194 5.46 7.90 6.39
C VAL A 194 4.67 6.64 6.04
N ARG A 195 4.52 5.75 7.00
CA ARG A 195 3.68 4.55 6.90
C ARG A 195 2.31 4.76 7.52
N THR A 196 2.30 5.40 8.68
CA THR A 196 1.06 5.69 9.40
C THR A 196 1.23 6.98 10.20
N ILE A 197 0.16 7.74 10.29
CA ILE A 197 0.07 8.92 11.16
C ILE A 197 -1.23 8.87 11.96
N ARG A 198 -1.12 9.07 13.27
CA ARG A 198 -2.28 9.25 14.14
C ARG A 198 -2.39 10.73 14.49
N LEU A 199 -3.54 11.30 14.19
CA LEU A 199 -3.85 12.70 14.40
C LEU A 199 -4.92 12.86 15.48
N HIS A 200 -4.76 13.88 16.29
CA HIS A 200 -5.77 14.43 17.19
C HIS A 200 -6.14 15.80 16.67
N VAL A 201 -7.40 16.00 16.35
CA VAL A 201 -7.96 17.31 16.00
C VAL A 201 -8.70 17.81 17.23
N THR A 202 -8.23 18.92 17.80
CA THR A 202 -8.70 19.43 19.09
C THR A 202 -10.23 19.57 19.10
N ASP A 203 -10.86 19.00 20.13
CA ASP A 203 -12.31 18.98 20.37
C ASP A 203 -13.17 18.41 19.22
N THR A 204 -12.53 17.85 18.20
CA THR A 204 -13.22 17.40 16.97
C THR A 204 -13.13 15.89 16.78
N MET A 205 -11.93 15.31 16.63
CA MET A 205 -11.80 13.87 16.39
C MET A 205 -10.40 13.31 16.64
N ASP A 206 -10.34 11.99 16.85
CA ASP A 206 -9.12 11.16 16.82
C ASP A 206 -9.15 10.21 15.65
N ILE A 207 -8.10 10.23 14.82
CA ILE A 207 -8.02 9.41 13.61
C ILE A 207 -6.62 8.81 13.43
N HIS A 208 -6.55 7.78 12.60
CA HIS A 208 -5.30 7.18 12.17
C HIS A 208 -5.35 6.95 10.66
N VAL A 209 -4.41 7.52 9.94
CA VAL A 209 -4.29 7.38 8.48
C VAL A 209 -3.08 6.52 8.16
N ARG A 210 -3.22 5.66 7.15
CA ARG A 210 -2.20 4.69 6.73
C ARG A 210 -1.78 4.95 5.29
N ARG A 211 -0.50 4.72 5.00
CA ARG A 211 0.04 4.86 3.65
C ARG A 211 -0.72 4.03 2.60
N ILE A 212 -1.23 2.88 2.98
CA ILE A 212 -2.05 2.05 2.08
C ILE A 212 -3.50 2.53 2.16
N ALA A 213 -3.77 3.74 1.66
CA ALA A 213 -5.08 4.39 1.52
C ALA A 213 -6.17 3.89 2.48
N GLY A 214 -5.82 3.74 3.73
CA GLY A 214 -6.73 3.28 4.78
C GLY A 214 -6.75 4.25 5.95
N ALA A 215 -7.85 4.26 6.68
CA ALA A 215 -8.01 5.07 7.87
C ALA A 215 -8.71 4.31 8.99
N THR A 216 -8.55 4.79 10.21
CA THR A 216 -9.29 4.32 11.37
C THR A 216 -9.84 5.54 12.09
N PHE A 217 -11.12 5.53 12.31
CA PHE A 217 -11.83 6.49 13.15
C PHE A 217 -11.88 5.94 14.58
N TYR A 218 -11.44 6.73 15.55
CA TYR A 218 -11.47 6.34 16.97
C TYR A 218 -12.61 7.03 17.72
N SER A 219 -12.78 8.34 17.52
CA SER A 219 -13.79 9.12 18.22
C SER A 219 -14.01 10.48 17.57
N GLY A 220 -15.12 11.13 17.89
CA GLY A 220 -15.41 12.49 17.47
C GLY A 220 -16.49 12.59 16.41
N ASP A 221 -16.40 13.59 15.53
CA ASP A 221 -17.35 13.83 14.45
C ASP A 221 -17.08 12.90 13.26
N PHE A 222 -17.92 11.88 13.11
CA PHE A 222 -17.77 10.92 12.02
C PHE A 222 -18.15 11.52 10.66
N LYS A 223 -19.08 12.46 10.60
CA LYS A 223 -19.46 13.10 9.35
C LYS A 223 -18.28 13.90 8.78
N LEU A 224 -17.63 14.67 9.64
CA LEU A 224 -16.43 15.41 9.26
C LEU A 224 -15.29 14.48 8.84
N PHE A 225 -15.09 13.37 9.54
CA PHE A 225 -14.13 12.33 9.13
C PHE A 225 -14.43 11.80 7.73
N GLN A 226 -15.70 11.51 7.44
CA GLN A 226 -16.11 11.05 6.11
C GLN A 226 -15.82 12.10 5.03
N GLU A 227 -16.20 13.36 5.27
CA GLU A 227 -16.08 14.44 4.31
C GLU A 227 -14.61 14.87 4.07
N GLN A 228 -13.78 14.89 5.11
CA GLN A 228 -12.42 15.43 4.99
C GLN A 228 -11.36 14.33 4.81
N VAL A 229 -11.52 13.17 5.41
CA VAL A 229 -10.52 12.10 5.35
C VAL A 229 -10.86 11.07 4.29
N LEU A 230 -12.05 10.44 4.35
CA LEU A 230 -12.41 9.41 3.38
C LEU A 230 -12.48 9.95 1.96
N THR A 231 -13.01 11.15 1.78
CA THR A 231 -13.03 11.85 0.48
C THR A 231 -11.63 12.05 -0.08
N ARG A 232 -10.64 12.36 0.74
CA ARG A 232 -9.25 12.49 0.27
C ARG A 232 -8.63 11.16 -0.11
N LEU A 233 -8.94 10.10 0.62
CA LEU A 233 -8.49 8.74 0.26
C LEU A 233 -9.08 8.29 -1.08
N GLU A 234 -10.35 8.59 -1.33
CA GLU A 234 -10.98 8.27 -2.62
C GLU A 234 -10.39 9.11 -3.77
N ASP A 235 -10.14 10.43 -3.56
CA ASP A 235 -9.52 11.31 -4.55
C ASP A 235 -8.10 10.84 -4.91
N ALA A 236 -7.27 10.56 -3.91
CA ALA A 236 -5.93 10.04 -4.09
C ALA A 236 -5.93 8.71 -4.85
N THR A 237 -6.91 7.84 -4.56
CA THR A 237 -7.07 6.55 -5.24
C THR A 237 -7.52 6.76 -6.69
N ALA A 238 -8.47 7.65 -6.93
CA ALA A 238 -8.97 7.96 -8.26
C ALA A 238 -7.90 8.62 -9.14
N ALA A 239 -7.12 9.54 -8.59
CA ALA A 239 -6.01 10.18 -9.31
C ALA A 239 -4.95 9.17 -9.79
N ARG A 240 -4.75 8.10 -9.03
CA ARG A 240 -3.77 7.05 -9.34
C ARG A 240 -4.37 5.83 -10.06
N ARG A 241 -5.65 5.88 -10.48
CA ARG A 241 -6.33 4.72 -11.10
C ARG A 241 -5.61 4.19 -12.33
N THR A 242 -4.97 5.04 -13.12
CA THR A 242 -4.20 4.63 -14.31
C THR A 242 -3.04 3.73 -13.92
N LEU A 243 -2.32 4.07 -12.85
CA LEU A 243 -1.25 3.25 -12.28
C LEU A 243 -1.78 1.95 -11.68
N LEU A 244 -3.03 1.96 -11.19
CA LEU A 244 -3.66 0.82 -10.54
C LEU A 244 -4.30 -0.14 -11.55
N THR A 245 -4.84 0.37 -12.68
CA THR A 245 -5.51 -0.41 -13.72
C THR A 245 -4.56 -1.41 -14.41
N GLY A 246 -3.31 -1.03 -14.63
CA GLY A 246 -2.29 -1.89 -15.26
C GLY A 246 -1.75 -3.01 -14.37
N ARG A 247 -2.17 -3.11 -13.11
CA ARG A 247 -1.65 -4.05 -12.11
C ARG A 247 -2.37 -5.41 -12.11
N GLN A 248 -2.82 -5.88 -13.26
CA GLN A 248 -3.35 -7.25 -13.36
C GLN A 248 -2.23 -8.26 -13.11
N ARG A 249 -2.30 -8.92 -11.97
CA ARG A 249 -1.27 -9.85 -11.48
C ARG A 249 -1.03 -11.10 -12.34
N GLN A 250 -1.75 -11.32 -13.45
CA GLN A 250 -1.70 -12.58 -14.19
C GLN A 250 -1.90 -12.52 -15.72
N SER A 251 -1.88 -11.38 -16.37
CA SER A 251 -2.13 -11.35 -17.83
C SER A 251 -0.93 -10.85 -18.67
N ARG A 252 0.22 -10.60 -18.07
CA ARG A 252 1.41 -10.27 -18.85
C ARG A 252 2.17 -11.57 -19.13
N GLU A 253 2.54 -11.78 -20.37
CA GLU A 253 3.61 -12.72 -20.68
C GLU A 253 4.81 -12.38 -19.78
N PRO A 254 5.41 -13.40 -19.16
CA PRO A 254 6.56 -13.17 -18.31
C PRO A 254 7.63 -12.44 -19.13
N VAL A 255 7.98 -11.24 -18.70
CA VAL A 255 9.08 -10.48 -19.30
C VAL A 255 10.34 -11.27 -19.03
N ARG A 256 11.10 -11.55 -20.07
CA ARG A 256 12.35 -12.29 -19.96
C ARG A 256 13.45 -11.38 -19.43
N ALA A 257 14.36 -11.96 -18.67
CA ALA A 257 15.58 -11.27 -18.28
C ALA A 257 16.44 -10.95 -19.51
N VAL A 258 17.10 -9.81 -19.49
CA VAL A 258 17.98 -9.39 -20.57
C VAL A 258 19.38 -9.11 -20.04
N THR A 259 20.38 -9.36 -20.89
CA THR A 259 21.76 -8.97 -20.66
C THR A 259 22.16 -7.88 -21.65
N VAL A 260 22.71 -6.80 -21.14
CA VAL A 260 23.33 -5.72 -21.91
C VAL A 260 24.82 -6.06 -22.02
N TYR A 261 25.27 -6.43 -23.19
CA TYR A 261 26.70 -6.73 -23.48
C TYR A 261 27.41 -5.44 -23.83
N LEU A 262 28.55 -5.19 -23.18
CA LEU A 262 29.32 -3.95 -23.29
C LEU A 262 30.54 -4.15 -24.18
N GLY A 263 30.92 -3.06 -24.86
CA GLY A 263 32.14 -3.05 -25.70
C GLY A 263 33.42 -2.86 -24.88
N GLU A 264 33.31 -2.21 -23.73
CA GLU A 264 34.41 -2.00 -22.82
C GLU A 264 34.06 -2.59 -21.44
N PRO A 265 35.01 -3.24 -20.75
CA PRO A 265 34.74 -3.85 -19.47
C PRO A 265 34.49 -2.79 -18.38
N LEU A 266 33.42 -2.98 -17.64
CA LEU A 266 33.10 -2.25 -16.40
C LEU A 266 33.81 -2.89 -15.20
N MET A 267 33.75 -2.24 -14.06
CA MET A 267 34.25 -2.73 -12.78
C MET A 267 35.79 -2.81 -12.69
N GLN A 268 36.47 -2.06 -13.54
CA GLN A 268 37.94 -1.90 -13.44
C GLN A 268 38.33 -0.95 -12.29
N SER A 269 37.41 -0.08 -11.89
CA SER A 269 37.59 0.86 -10.78
C SER A 269 36.30 0.98 -9.94
N GLY A 270 36.45 1.47 -8.71
CA GLY A 270 35.27 1.80 -7.86
C GLY A 270 34.40 2.90 -8.47
N ASP A 271 34.94 3.69 -9.37
CA ASP A 271 34.24 4.80 -10.04
C ASP A 271 33.19 4.28 -11.03
N ASP A 272 33.40 3.11 -11.65
CA ASP A 272 32.44 2.51 -12.58
C ASP A 272 31.14 2.14 -11.89
N THR A 273 31.24 1.63 -10.66
CA THR A 273 30.07 1.33 -9.84
C THR A 273 29.28 2.59 -9.50
N ALA A 274 29.97 3.68 -9.17
CA ALA A 274 29.35 4.97 -8.90
C ALA A 274 28.67 5.52 -10.15
N ALA A 275 29.29 5.44 -11.32
CA ALA A 275 28.74 5.92 -12.58
C ALA A 275 27.43 5.19 -12.98
N ILE A 276 27.34 3.87 -12.74
CA ILE A 276 26.08 3.12 -12.96
C ILE A 276 24.98 3.62 -12.04
N LEU A 277 25.29 3.79 -10.76
CA LEU A 277 24.31 4.23 -9.78
C LEU A 277 23.84 5.67 -10.04
N GLU A 278 24.76 6.58 -10.38
CA GLU A 278 24.45 7.97 -10.74
C GLU A 278 23.58 8.05 -11.98
N LEU A 279 23.87 7.24 -13.01
CA LEU A 279 23.02 7.19 -14.20
C LEU A 279 21.58 6.81 -13.86
N VAL A 280 21.39 5.75 -13.07
CA VAL A 280 20.07 5.26 -12.70
C VAL A 280 19.35 6.25 -11.78
N GLN A 281 20.04 6.88 -10.83
CA GLN A 281 19.49 7.94 -9.99
C GLN A 281 19.05 9.17 -10.79
N GLY A 282 19.72 9.47 -11.88
CA GLY A 282 19.40 10.59 -12.77
C GLY A 282 18.24 10.31 -13.75
N MET A 283 17.72 9.10 -13.79
CA MET A 283 16.56 8.78 -14.65
C MET A 283 15.27 9.34 -14.03
N ALA A 284 14.46 10.02 -14.85
CA ALA A 284 13.15 10.50 -14.42
C ALA A 284 12.23 9.32 -14.07
N ASP A 285 11.41 9.49 -13.05
CA ASP A 285 10.43 8.50 -12.57
C ASP A 285 11.03 7.14 -12.20
N VAL A 286 12.28 7.13 -11.72
CA VAL A 286 12.96 5.91 -11.29
C VAL A 286 13.47 6.07 -9.86
N SER A 287 13.16 5.08 -9.04
CA SER A 287 13.80 4.91 -7.73
C SER A 287 14.66 3.65 -7.70
N MET A 288 15.69 3.64 -6.87
CA MET A 288 16.54 2.46 -6.73
C MET A 288 16.90 2.16 -5.28
N ALA A 289 17.21 0.89 -5.03
CA ALA A 289 17.75 0.43 -3.76
C ALA A 289 18.98 -0.47 -4.02
N VAL A 290 20.12 -0.10 -3.45
CA VAL A 290 21.36 -0.85 -3.59
C VAL A 290 21.45 -1.92 -2.50
N PHE A 291 21.66 -3.18 -2.89
CA PHE A 291 21.83 -4.31 -1.98
C PHE A 291 23.29 -4.67 -1.77
N HIS A 292 24.09 -4.60 -2.83
CA HIS A 292 25.47 -5.02 -2.77
C HIS A 292 26.35 -4.18 -3.70
N ARG A 293 27.60 -3.89 -3.30
CA ARG A 293 28.55 -3.07 -4.08
C ARG A 293 29.92 -3.72 -4.32
N ASN A 294 30.22 -4.78 -3.58
CA ASN A 294 31.53 -5.45 -3.66
C ASN A 294 31.40 -6.91 -3.20
N PRO A 295 31.88 -7.92 -3.96
CA PRO A 295 32.68 -7.82 -5.18
C PRO A 295 31.91 -7.57 -6.46
N TYR A 296 30.59 -7.55 -6.44
CA TYR A 296 29.70 -7.28 -7.58
C TYR A 296 28.70 -6.22 -7.23
N LEU A 297 28.09 -5.58 -8.22
CA LEU A 297 27.02 -4.62 -8.01
C LEU A 297 25.65 -5.30 -8.16
N HIS A 298 24.79 -5.14 -7.14
CA HIS A 298 23.41 -5.56 -7.19
C HIS A 298 22.49 -4.46 -6.63
N PHE A 299 21.53 -4.05 -7.41
CA PHE A 299 20.52 -3.07 -7.01
C PHE A 299 19.19 -3.34 -7.68
N THR A 300 18.11 -2.90 -7.04
CA THR A 300 16.76 -2.93 -7.63
C THR A 300 16.42 -1.56 -8.17
N VAL A 301 15.84 -1.53 -9.36
CA VAL A 301 15.27 -0.36 -10.00
C VAL A 301 13.75 -0.47 -9.98
N THR A 302 13.07 0.59 -9.59
CA THR A 302 11.61 0.69 -9.68
C THR A 302 11.26 1.84 -10.60
N ASP A 303 10.57 1.54 -11.69
CA ASP A 303 9.98 2.52 -12.57
C ASP A 303 8.66 3.00 -11.96
N GLU A 304 8.60 4.26 -11.57
CA GLU A 304 7.45 4.83 -10.85
C GLU A 304 6.28 5.11 -11.79
N SER A 305 6.52 5.21 -13.09
CA SER A 305 5.48 5.49 -14.08
C SER A 305 4.48 4.33 -14.22
N ASP A 306 4.94 3.07 -14.09
CA ASP A 306 4.08 1.88 -14.21
C ASP A 306 4.22 0.88 -13.03
N GLY A 307 5.13 1.17 -12.09
CA GLY A 307 5.42 0.33 -10.92
C GLY A 307 6.19 -0.94 -11.26
N SER A 308 6.83 -0.99 -12.42
CA SER A 308 7.74 -2.08 -12.80
C SER A 308 8.99 -2.07 -11.92
N ASN A 309 9.46 -3.24 -11.54
CA ASN A 309 10.70 -3.37 -10.79
C ASN A 309 11.63 -4.41 -11.44
N PHE A 310 12.92 -4.16 -11.34
CA PHE A 310 13.98 -4.95 -11.94
C PHE A 310 15.12 -5.09 -10.95
N ASP A 311 15.69 -6.30 -10.88
CA ASP A 311 16.98 -6.52 -10.24
C ASP A 311 18.07 -6.38 -11.29
N VAL A 312 19.02 -5.47 -11.07
CA VAL A 312 20.15 -5.23 -11.94
C VAL A 312 21.39 -5.77 -11.27
N MET A 313 22.10 -6.65 -11.97
CA MET A 313 23.31 -7.30 -11.49
C MET A 313 24.44 -7.07 -12.47
N VAL A 314 25.59 -6.65 -11.94
CA VAL A 314 26.86 -6.54 -12.67
C VAL A 314 27.81 -7.50 -12.00
N THR A 315 27.80 -8.74 -12.44
CA THR A 315 28.66 -9.82 -11.93
C THR A 315 29.81 -10.12 -12.84
N LYS A 316 29.74 -9.62 -14.11
CA LYS A 316 30.79 -9.73 -15.12
C LYS A 316 31.26 -8.35 -15.56
N ALA A 317 32.47 -8.24 -15.96
CA ALA A 317 33.04 -6.95 -16.38
C ALA A 317 32.41 -6.39 -17.67
N ASP A 318 31.95 -7.26 -18.55
CA ASP A 318 31.48 -6.95 -19.92
C ASP A 318 29.94 -7.07 -20.07
N ALA A 319 29.22 -7.25 -18.96
CA ALA A 319 27.77 -7.49 -19.03
C ALA A 319 27.03 -6.94 -17.82
N ILE A 320 25.81 -6.41 -18.09
CA ILE A 320 24.84 -6.00 -17.09
C ILE A 320 23.59 -6.87 -17.26
N ASP A 321 23.27 -7.67 -16.28
CA ASP A 321 22.09 -8.51 -16.26
C ASP A 321 20.92 -7.77 -15.61
N ILE A 322 19.74 -7.78 -16.26
CA ILE A 322 18.52 -7.14 -15.77
C ILE A 322 17.44 -8.21 -15.66
N TYR A 323 17.09 -8.54 -14.44
CA TYR A 323 16.05 -9.53 -14.12
C TYR A 323 14.73 -8.85 -13.80
N PRO A 324 13.67 -9.17 -14.55
CA PRO A 324 12.36 -8.58 -14.27
C PRO A 324 11.81 -9.10 -12.96
N GLY A 325 11.40 -8.17 -12.10
CA GLY A 325 10.64 -8.49 -10.90
C GLY A 325 9.19 -8.84 -11.22
N TYR A 326 8.42 -9.10 -10.19
CA TYR A 326 7.06 -9.60 -10.30
C TYR A 326 6.09 -8.73 -11.12
N ARG A 327 6.42 -7.43 -11.32
CA ARG A 327 5.56 -6.46 -12.01
C ARG A 327 6.24 -5.80 -13.21
N ALA A 328 7.29 -6.38 -13.72
CA ALA A 328 8.02 -5.80 -14.82
C ALA A 328 7.18 -5.70 -16.09
N SER A 329 7.27 -4.57 -16.78
CA SER A 329 6.77 -4.40 -18.16
C SER A 329 7.92 -4.43 -19.15
N ALA A 330 7.64 -4.94 -20.35
CA ALA A 330 8.64 -4.96 -21.43
C ALA A 330 9.11 -3.56 -21.82
N THR A 331 8.20 -2.57 -21.76
CA THR A 331 8.51 -1.16 -22.08
C THR A 331 9.47 -0.55 -21.05
N ALA A 332 9.21 -0.77 -19.75
CA ALA A 332 10.10 -0.27 -18.71
C ALA A 332 11.45 -0.99 -18.74
N LEU A 333 11.47 -2.32 -18.98
CA LEU A 333 12.72 -3.07 -19.15
C LEU A 333 13.55 -2.52 -20.31
N ALA A 334 12.92 -2.31 -21.47
CA ALA A 334 13.61 -1.77 -22.65
C ALA A 334 14.19 -0.37 -22.36
N ARG A 335 13.47 0.48 -21.65
CA ARG A 335 13.93 1.82 -21.26
C ARG A 335 15.17 1.76 -20.35
N VAL A 336 15.15 0.91 -19.33
CA VAL A 336 16.30 0.76 -18.43
C VAL A 336 17.50 0.17 -19.18
N ALA A 337 17.29 -0.91 -19.96
CA ALA A 337 18.35 -1.55 -20.73
C ALA A 337 18.94 -0.59 -21.78
N GLN A 338 18.11 0.18 -22.47
CA GLN A 338 18.56 1.16 -23.46
C GLN A 338 19.42 2.26 -22.80
N ARG A 339 18.98 2.82 -21.68
CA ARG A 339 19.74 3.87 -20.98
C ARG A 339 21.09 3.40 -20.48
N LEU A 340 21.14 2.18 -19.93
CA LEU A 340 22.41 1.57 -19.55
C LEU A 340 23.30 1.33 -20.78
N GLY A 341 22.70 0.80 -21.85
CA GLY A 341 23.42 0.54 -23.10
C GLY A 341 23.97 1.81 -23.76
N GLU A 342 23.19 2.88 -23.84
CA GLU A 342 23.61 4.19 -24.39
C GLU A 342 24.78 4.78 -23.62
N ARG A 343 24.78 4.68 -22.29
CA ARG A 343 25.79 5.27 -21.43
C ARG A 343 27.09 4.49 -21.42
N PHE A 344 27.02 3.15 -21.49
CA PHE A 344 28.16 2.26 -21.33
C PHE A 344 28.57 1.55 -22.63
N GLY A 345 28.08 2.03 -23.76
CA GLY A 345 28.53 1.53 -25.09
C GLY A 345 28.13 0.07 -25.35
N ALA A 346 26.83 -0.24 -25.19
CA ALA A 346 26.36 -1.60 -25.45
C ALA A 346 26.58 -2.02 -26.89
N LEU A 347 27.19 -3.18 -27.08
CA LEU A 347 27.33 -3.85 -28.37
C LEU A 347 26.02 -4.60 -28.77
N ALA A 348 25.35 -5.17 -27.81
CA ALA A 348 24.12 -5.92 -27.99
C ALA A 348 23.28 -5.97 -26.72
N ILE A 349 21.97 -6.20 -26.89
CA ILE A 349 21.06 -6.59 -25.82
C ILE A 349 20.47 -7.95 -26.23
N GLY A 350 20.63 -8.94 -25.38
CA GLY A 350 20.17 -10.30 -25.63
C GLY A 350 19.37 -10.87 -24.45
N ASP A 351 18.77 -12.04 -24.63
CA ASP A 351 18.18 -12.77 -23.52
C ASP A 351 19.28 -13.13 -22.52
N ALA A 352 19.04 -12.87 -21.25
CA ALA A 352 19.91 -13.38 -20.20
C ALA A 352 19.84 -14.91 -20.21
N GLY A 353 21.00 -15.55 -20.24
CA GLY A 353 21.11 -17.00 -20.14
C GLY A 353 20.39 -17.52 -18.88
N PRO A 354 20.06 -18.79 -18.83
CA PRO A 354 19.50 -19.39 -17.62
C PRO A 354 20.47 -19.12 -16.47
N VAL A 355 19.95 -18.59 -15.36
CA VAL A 355 20.74 -18.49 -14.12
C VAL A 355 21.13 -19.94 -13.79
N GLU A 356 22.41 -20.28 -13.88
CA GLU A 356 22.90 -21.52 -13.33
C GLU A 356 22.60 -21.49 -11.83
N ARG A 357 21.57 -22.23 -11.44
CA ARG A 357 21.29 -22.47 -10.03
C ARG A 357 22.39 -23.40 -9.52
N VAL A 358 23.46 -22.83 -9.03
CA VAL A 358 24.43 -23.59 -8.26
C VAL A 358 23.72 -24.02 -6.98
N SER A 359 23.54 -25.30 -6.81
CA SER A 359 22.98 -25.86 -5.59
C SER A 359 23.96 -25.60 -4.45
N LEU A 360 23.47 -25.39 -3.23
CA LEU A 360 24.33 -25.31 -2.03
C LEU A 360 25.23 -26.55 -1.90
N ASP A 361 24.75 -27.70 -2.36
CA ASP A 361 25.51 -28.98 -2.36
C ASP A 361 26.69 -28.94 -3.36
N ASP A 362 26.53 -28.25 -4.50
CA ASP A 362 27.63 -28.07 -5.49
C ASP A 362 28.71 -27.10 -4.98
N LEU A 363 28.35 -26.10 -4.18
CA LEU A 363 29.28 -25.19 -3.54
C LEU A 363 30.13 -25.88 -2.46
N VAL A 364 29.52 -26.76 -1.68
CA VAL A 364 30.21 -27.54 -0.64
C VAL A 364 31.12 -28.60 -1.25
N ALA A 365 30.75 -29.18 -2.38
CA ALA A 365 31.54 -30.22 -3.08
C ALA A 365 32.79 -29.63 -3.77
N SER A 366 32.85 -28.30 -4.03
CA SER A 366 33.97 -27.66 -4.70
C SER A 366 35.11 -27.24 -3.75
N GLU A 367 34.91 -27.33 -2.45
CA GLU A 367 35.95 -27.01 -1.40
C GLU A 367 36.59 -28.27 -0.79
N GLY A 368 36.41 -29.46 -1.37
CA GLY A 368 36.92 -30.72 -0.87
C GLY A 368 38.16 -31.23 -1.60
#